data_f0b788c00ab6e118b90cd2117b32daf4
#
_entry.id   f0b788c00ab6e118b90cd2117b32daf4
#
_cell.length_a   1.000
_cell.length_b   1.000
_cell.length_c   1.000
_cell.angle_alpha   90.00
_cell.angle_beta   90.00
_cell.angle_gamma   90.00
#
_symmetry.space_group_name_H-M   'P 1'
#
loop_
_entity.id
_entity.type
_entity.pdbx_description
1 polymer ?
#
loop_
_entity_poly.entity_id
_entity_poly.type
_entity_poly.pdbx_seq_one_letter_code
_entity_poly.pdbx_strand_id
1 'polypeptide(L)'
;MAALVRTGQLTATELCAAAIARAEAVNPQINAVVYALYEQAQQRAGAGLPAGPFGGVPFLLKDFGAQYTGAPHTSGSRALRNFVPTEDAELVRRWQVAGLNILGKTNTPEFALMGVTEPV
;
A
#
# COMPACT_ATOMS: atom_id res chain seq x y z
N MET A 1 -12.29 7.20 8.75
CA MET A 1 -11.13 7.89 8.15
C MET A 1 -11.56 8.76 6.96
N ALA A 2 -12.04 8.23 5.84
CA ALA A 2 -12.46 9.04 4.68
C ALA A 2 -13.48 10.16 5.02
N ALA A 3 -14.41 9.92 5.93
CA ALA A 3 -15.34 10.94 6.40
C ALA A 3 -14.64 12.11 7.09
N LEU A 4 -13.64 11.84 7.93
CA LEU A 4 -12.87 12.89 8.63
C LEU A 4 -12.06 13.75 7.65
N VAL A 5 -11.48 13.11 6.62
CA VAL A 5 -10.78 13.84 5.56
C VAL A 5 -11.76 14.71 4.76
N ARG A 6 -12.90 14.15 4.37
CA ARG A 6 -13.91 14.85 3.58
C ARG A 6 -14.51 16.06 4.33
N THR A 7 -14.64 15.96 5.67
CA THR A 7 -15.16 17.05 6.50
C THR A 7 -14.08 18.04 6.96
N GLY A 8 -12.82 17.85 6.54
CA GLY A 8 -11.70 18.71 6.92
C GLY A 8 -11.25 18.58 8.38
N GLN A 9 -11.72 17.56 9.10
CA GLN A 9 -11.28 17.29 10.49
C GLN A 9 -9.87 16.69 10.56
N LEU A 10 -9.44 16.03 9.49
CA LEU A 10 -8.07 15.54 9.27
C LEU A 10 -7.68 15.79 7.82
N THR A 11 -6.41 16.05 7.60
CA THR A 11 -5.85 16.07 6.24
C THR A 11 -5.39 14.68 5.82
N ALA A 12 -5.34 14.42 4.51
CA ALA A 12 -4.77 13.18 3.97
C ALA A 12 -3.29 13.03 4.38
N THR A 13 -2.57 14.14 4.49
CA THR A 13 -1.15 14.18 4.91
C THR A 13 -0.98 13.73 6.36
N GLU A 14 -1.79 14.25 7.28
CA GLU A 14 -1.74 13.84 8.70
C GLU A 14 -2.08 12.36 8.86
N LEU A 15 -3.11 11.89 8.16
CA LEU A 15 -3.52 10.49 8.20
C LEU A 15 -2.44 9.57 7.61
N CYS A 16 -1.82 9.97 6.51
CA CYS A 16 -0.69 9.27 5.89
C CYS A 16 0.50 9.18 6.85
N ALA A 17 0.92 10.30 7.46
CA ALA A 17 2.03 10.36 8.40
C ALA A 17 1.78 9.47 9.63
N ALA A 18 0.58 9.51 10.22
CA ALA A 18 0.23 8.67 11.34
C ALA A 18 0.25 7.17 11.00
N ALA A 19 -0.21 6.80 9.81
CA ALA A 19 -0.19 5.41 9.34
C ALA A 19 1.25 4.92 9.10
N ILE A 20 2.11 5.74 8.52
CA ILE A 20 3.53 5.43 8.31
C ILE A 20 4.23 5.23 9.66
N ALA A 21 4.09 6.18 10.57
CA ALA A 21 4.70 6.07 11.90
C ALA A 21 4.26 4.80 12.64
N ARG A 22 2.99 4.42 12.51
CA ARG A 22 2.50 3.17 13.11
C ARG A 22 3.10 1.94 12.42
N ALA A 23 3.19 1.94 11.09
CA ALA A 23 3.80 0.85 10.33
C ALA A 23 5.28 0.67 10.73
N GLU A 24 6.06 1.74 10.75
CA GLU A 24 7.48 1.71 11.15
C GLU A 24 7.70 1.20 12.58
N ALA A 25 6.82 1.58 13.51
CA ALA A 25 6.92 1.16 14.91
C ALA A 25 6.67 -0.34 15.10
N VAL A 26 5.79 -0.96 14.30
CA VAL A 26 5.40 -2.36 14.51
C VAL A 26 6.04 -3.33 13.50
N ASN A 27 6.41 -2.87 12.32
CA ASN A 27 6.91 -3.71 11.24
C ASN A 27 8.18 -4.52 11.60
N PRO A 28 9.14 -4.00 12.40
CA PRO A 28 10.30 -4.78 12.82
C PRO A 28 9.95 -6.07 13.58
N GLN A 29 8.78 -6.11 14.22
CA GLN A 29 8.35 -7.28 15.00
C GLN A 29 7.52 -8.26 14.16
N ILE A 30 6.78 -7.78 13.16
CA ILE A 30 5.79 -8.60 12.44
C ILE A 30 6.11 -8.80 10.96
N ASN A 31 7.07 -8.06 10.41
CA ASN A 31 7.47 -8.10 8.99
C ASN A 31 6.27 -8.12 8.01
N ALA A 32 5.26 -7.29 8.30
CA ALA A 32 4.04 -7.24 7.50
C ALA A 32 4.18 -6.39 6.24
N VAL A 33 4.99 -5.31 6.28
CA VAL A 33 5.27 -4.45 5.12
C VAL A 33 6.64 -4.84 4.58
N VAL A 34 6.66 -5.42 3.39
CA VAL A 34 7.88 -5.92 2.72
C VAL A 34 8.43 -4.96 1.68
N TYR A 35 7.64 -4.01 1.22
CA TYR A 35 8.07 -2.94 0.34
C TYR A 35 7.35 -1.64 0.69
N ALA A 36 8.12 -0.65 1.16
CA ALA A 36 7.60 0.65 1.55
C ALA A 36 7.55 1.63 0.36
N LEU A 37 6.46 2.37 0.25
CA LEU A 37 6.23 3.45 -0.70
C LEU A 37 5.91 4.77 0.04
N TYR A 38 6.52 4.97 1.22
CA TYR A 38 6.16 6.02 2.16
C TYR A 38 6.37 7.42 1.59
N GLU A 39 7.52 7.68 0.95
CA GLU A 39 7.80 8.96 0.33
C GLU A 39 6.79 9.29 -0.78
N GLN A 40 6.52 8.33 -1.67
CA GLN A 40 5.54 8.50 -2.74
C GLN A 40 4.13 8.71 -2.18
N ALA A 41 3.78 8.02 -1.09
CA ALA A 41 2.48 8.19 -0.43
C ALA A 41 2.33 9.57 0.21
N GLN A 42 3.39 10.08 0.84
CA GLN A 42 3.41 11.45 1.39
C GLN A 42 3.30 12.50 0.29
N GLN A 43 4.03 12.33 -0.81
CA GLN A 43 3.93 13.22 -1.98
C GLN A 43 2.51 13.25 -2.56
N ARG A 44 1.89 12.08 -2.76
CA ARG A 44 0.50 11.98 -3.24
C ARG A 44 -0.49 12.64 -2.28
N ALA A 45 -0.33 12.41 -0.96
CA ALA A 45 -1.19 13.04 0.04
C ALA A 45 -1.10 14.57 0.03
N GLY A 46 0.11 15.12 -0.19
CA GLY A 46 0.34 16.56 -0.29
C GLY A 46 -0.14 17.17 -1.61
N ALA A 47 -0.03 16.43 -2.72
CA ALA A 47 -0.48 16.88 -4.04
C ALA A 47 -2.01 16.83 -4.23
N GLY A 48 -2.71 16.11 -3.36
CA GLY A 48 -4.14 15.86 -3.44
C GLY A 48 -4.49 14.51 -4.08
N LEU A 49 -5.30 13.74 -3.38
CA LEU A 49 -5.79 12.44 -3.82
C LEU A 49 -7.16 12.56 -4.46
N PRO A 50 -7.54 11.64 -5.36
CA PRO A 50 -8.88 11.63 -5.93
C PRO A 50 -9.97 11.66 -4.86
N ALA A 51 -11.02 12.45 -5.11
CA ALA A 51 -12.18 12.60 -4.22
C ALA A 51 -13.13 11.39 -4.34
N GLY A 52 -12.62 10.20 -4.11
CA GLY A 52 -13.38 8.96 -4.12
C GLY A 52 -13.96 8.61 -2.73
N PRO A 53 -14.68 7.49 -2.62
CA PRO A 53 -15.30 7.04 -1.37
C PRO A 53 -14.28 6.79 -0.25
N PHE A 54 -13.02 6.57 -0.60
CA PHE A 54 -11.90 6.35 0.33
C PHE A 54 -10.84 7.45 0.25
N GLY A 55 -11.22 8.66 -0.16
CA GLY A 55 -10.29 9.78 -0.34
C GLY A 55 -9.36 10.00 0.85
N GLY A 56 -8.05 9.87 0.62
CA GLY A 56 -7.00 10.06 1.61
C GLY A 56 -6.78 8.88 2.58
N VAL A 57 -7.51 7.78 2.45
CA VAL A 57 -7.33 6.62 3.35
C VAL A 57 -6.04 5.87 3.03
N PRO A 58 -5.13 5.67 4.00
CA PRO A 58 -3.93 4.86 3.83
C PRO A 58 -4.28 3.40 3.53
N PHE A 59 -3.54 2.81 2.60
CA PHE A 59 -3.80 1.44 2.15
C PHE A 59 -2.50 0.69 1.85
N LEU A 60 -2.50 -0.61 2.10
CA LEU A 60 -1.40 -1.51 1.75
C LEU A 60 -1.88 -2.55 0.73
N LEU A 61 -1.08 -2.77 -0.30
CA LEU A 61 -1.34 -3.80 -1.30
C LEU A 61 -0.76 -5.14 -0.85
N LYS A 62 -1.49 -6.22 -1.02
CA LYS A 62 -0.90 -7.55 -0.89
C LYS A 62 0.13 -7.76 -2.03
N ASP A 63 1.29 -8.34 -1.71
CA ASP A 63 2.30 -8.67 -2.74
C ASP A 63 1.92 -9.90 -3.57
N PHE A 64 0.64 -10.03 -3.88
CA PHE A 64 0.05 -11.05 -4.74
C PHE A 64 -1.22 -10.49 -5.42
N GLY A 65 -1.32 -10.63 -6.74
CA GLY A 65 -2.49 -10.22 -7.51
C GLY A 65 -2.72 -8.70 -7.67
N ALA A 66 -1.98 -7.86 -6.93
CA ALA A 66 -2.09 -6.41 -6.96
C ALA A 66 -0.81 -5.79 -7.52
N GLN A 67 -0.58 -5.93 -8.83
CA GLN A 67 0.56 -5.31 -9.51
C GLN A 67 0.44 -3.78 -9.47
N TYR A 68 1.52 -3.14 -9.04
CA TYR A 68 1.65 -1.69 -8.93
C TYR A 68 2.92 -1.25 -9.65
N THR A 69 2.79 -0.34 -10.58
CA THR A 69 3.88 0.12 -11.45
C THR A 69 5.05 0.67 -10.63
N GLY A 70 6.26 0.23 -10.96
CA GLY A 70 7.49 0.70 -10.31
C GLY A 70 7.77 0.09 -8.93
N ALA A 71 6.90 -0.79 -8.42
CA ALA A 71 7.14 -1.54 -7.20
C ALA A 71 7.32 -3.04 -7.48
N PRO A 72 8.22 -3.75 -6.81
CA PRO A 72 8.37 -5.20 -6.96
C PRO A 72 7.05 -5.94 -6.73
N HIS A 73 6.84 -7.01 -7.49
CA HIS A 73 5.68 -7.89 -7.34
C HIS A 73 6.17 -9.34 -7.27
N THR A 74 6.53 -9.76 -6.07
CA THR A 74 7.26 -11.00 -5.86
C THR A 74 6.38 -12.23 -5.66
N SER A 75 5.10 -12.03 -5.36
CA SER A 75 4.18 -13.11 -4.94
C SER A 75 4.74 -13.96 -3.78
N GLY A 76 5.58 -13.35 -2.92
CA GLY A 76 6.25 -14.05 -1.84
C GLY A 76 7.34 -15.02 -2.29
N SER A 77 7.73 -15.01 -3.58
CA SER A 77 8.70 -15.94 -4.15
C SER A 77 10.03 -15.28 -4.51
N ARG A 78 11.14 -15.90 -4.12
CA ARG A 78 12.49 -15.47 -4.51
C ARG A 78 12.70 -15.50 -6.03
N ALA A 79 12.00 -16.36 -6.74
CA ALA A 79 12.08 -16.46 -8.20
C ALA A 79 11.63 -15.16 -8.88
N LEU A 80 10.70 -14.43 -8.27
CA LEU A 80 10.13 -13.19 -8.80
C LEU A 80 10.69 -11.92 -8.13
N ARG A 81 11.73 -12.03 -7.31
CA ARG A 81 12.27 -10.89 -6.53
C ARG A 81 12.63 -9.64 -7.36
N ASN A 82 12.97 -9.82 -8.64
CA ASN A 82 13.36 -8.73 -9.54
C ASN A 82 12.24 -8.35 -10.52
N PHE A 83 11.06 -8.96 -10.40
CA PHE A 83 9.95 -8.65 -11.29
C PHE A 83 9.28 -7.35 -10.85
N VAL A 84 9.33 -6.33 -11.70
CA VAL A 84 8.69 -5.02 -11.51
C VAL A 84 7.67 -4.83 -12.64
N PRO A 85 6.37 -4.73 -12.32
CA PRO A 85 5.33 -4.49 -13.32
C PRO A 85 5.50 -3.14 -14.02
N THR A 86 5.21 -3.10 -15.30
CA THR A 86 5.17 -1.87 -16.12
C THR A 86 3.78 -1.24 -16.17
N GLU A 87 2.76 -1.97 -15.73
CA GLU A 87 1.37 -1.51 -15.69
C GLU A 87 0.71 -1.88 -14.36
N ASP A 88 -0.20 -1.02 -13.91
CA ASP A 88 -1.04 -1.30 -12.76
C ASP A 88 -2.11 -2.34 -13.10
N ALA A 89 -2.35 -3.28 -12.20
CA ALA A 89 -3.51 -4.14 -12.28
C ALA A 89 -4.81 -3.31 -12.26
N GLU A 90 -5.85 -3.75 -12.96
CA GLU A 90 -7.15 -3.06 -13.00
C GLU A 90 -7.72 -2.81 -11.60
N LEU A 91 -7.55 -3.75 -10.69
CA LEU A 91 -7.96 -3.61 -9.31
C LEU A 91 -7.23 -2.45 -8.62
N VAL A 92 -5.93 -2.31 -8.85
CA VAL A 92 -5.12 -1.21 -8.29
C VAL A 92 -5.57 0.13 -8.84
N ARG A 93 -5.81 0.22 -10.15
CA ARG A 93 -6.35 1.44 -10.78
C ARG A 93 -7.67 1.87 -10.14
N ARG A 94 -8.58 0.91 -9.88
CA ARG A 94 -9.85 1.19 -9.20
C ARG A 94 -9.67 1.68 -7.78
N TRP A 95 -8.74 1.12 -7.04
CA TRP A 95 -8.42 1.58 -5.68
C TRP A 95 -7.85 3.00 -5.67
N GLN A 96 -6.98 3.33 -6.62
CA GLN A 96 -6.46 4.69 -6.79
C GLN A 96 -7.58 5.69 -7.12
N VAL A 97 -8.46 5.36 -8.06
CA VAL A 97 -9.63 6.18 -8.41
C VAL A 97 -10.59 6.34 -7.22
N ALA A 98 -10.74 5.31 -6.41
CA ALA A 98 -11.51 5.37 -5.16
C ALA A 98 -10.88 6.26 -4.08
N GLY A 99 -9.64 6.75 -4.29
CA GLY A 99 -8.96 7.70 -3.42
C GLY A 99 -8.05 7.08 -2.37
N LEU A 100 -7.80 5.76 -2.44
CA LEU A 100 -6.86 5.11 -1.52
C LEU A 100 -5.42 5.59 -1.74
N ASN A 101 -4.72 5.86 -0.64
CA ASN A 101 -3.31 6.23 -0.66
C ASN A 101 -2.44 5.02 -0.35
N ILE A 102 -1.79 4.47 -1.37
CA ILE A 102 -1.01 3.23 -1.28
C ILE A 102 0.33 3.51 -0.58
N LEU A 103 0.54 2.92 0.61
CA LEU A 103 1.73 3.10 1.43
C LEU A 103 2.82 2.07 1.18
N GLY A 104 2.49 0.95 0.56
CA GLY A 104 3.45 -0.13 0.36
C GLY A 104 2.77 -1.46 0.06
N LYS A 105 3.59 -2.52 0.11
CA LYS A 105 3.15 -3.89 -0.15
C LYS A 105 3.32 -4.77 1.09
N THR A 106 2.32 -5.60 1.35
CA THR A 106 2.35 -6.52 2.48
C THR A 106 2.92 -7.86 2.10
N ASN A 107 3.48 -8.51 3.10
CA ASN A 107 3.94 -9.88 3.01
C ASN A 107 2.83 -10.85 2.60
N THR A 108 3.21 -11.96 1.99
CA THR A 108 2.31 -13.03 1.54
C THR A 108 3.06 -14.35 1.56
N PRO A 109 2.40 -15.48 1.83
CA PRO A 109 3.02 -16.78 1.59
C PRO A 109 3.28 -16.94 0.08
N GLU A 110 4.26 -17.78 -0.27
CA GLU A 110 4.63 -18.00 -1.66
C GLU A 110 3.40 -18.38 -2.50
N PHE A 111 3.13 -17.59 -3.55
CA PHE A 111 1.95 -17.68 -4.42
C PHE A 111 0.60 -17.74 -3.67
N ALA A 112 0.54 -17.25 -2.45
CA ALA A 112 -0.64 -17.27 -1.58
C ALA A 112 -1.24 -18.68 -1.34
N LEU A 113 -0.42 -19.73 -1.39
CA LEU A 113 -0.85 -21.13 -1.29
C LEU A 113 -1.13 -21.57 0.14
N MET A 114 -0.65 -20.84 1.15
CA MET A 114 -0.78 -21.22 2.56
C MET A 114 -1.58 -20.19 3.36
N GLY A 115 -2.16 -20.62 4.48
CA GLY A 115 -2.88 -19.74 5.41
C GLY A 115 -1.97 -19.00 6.40
N VAL A 116 -0.66 -19.27 6.37
CA VAL A 116 0.36 -18.62 7.20
C VAL A 116 1.42 -17.98 6.32
N THR A 117 2.04 -16.90 6.80
CA THR A 117 3.06 -16.13 6.05
C THR A 117 4.38 -16.18 6.81
N GLU A 118 5.25 -17.09 6.42
CA GLU A 118 6.60 -17.26 6.95
C GLU A 118 7.59 -17.41 5.78
N PRO A 119 7.77 -16.39 4.92
CA PRO A 119 8.72 -16.48 3.81
C PRO A 119 10.16 -16.49 4.33
N VAL A 120 11.00 -17.27 3.68
CA VAL A 120 12.44 -17.45 4.00
C VAL A 120 13.25 -16.31 3.41
#